data_22adf26b3f74adb6a36494e8a2856f68
#
_entry.id   22adf26b3f74adb6a36494e8a2856f68
#
_cell.length_a   1.000
_cell.length_b   1.000
_cell.length_c   1.000
_cell.angle_alpha   90.00
_cell.angle_beta   90.00
_cell.angle_gamma   90.00
#
_symmetry.space_group_name_H-M   'P 1'
#
loop_
_entity.id
_entity.type
_entity.pdbx_description
1 polymer ?
#
loop_
_entity_poly.entity_id
_entity_poly.type
_entity_poly.pdbx_seq_one_letter_code
_entity_poly.pdbx_strand_id
1 'polypeptide(L)'
;MHNSTPLITTIVGGLVLAFLLGMLANRLRISPLVGYLAAGVLAGPFTPGFVADTSLAPELAEIGVILLMFGVGLHFSLKDLLAVKSIAIPGAVAQIAVATLLGMGLSKLLGWDLISGLVFGLCLSTASTVVLLRALEERQLIDSQRGQIAIGWLIVEDLAMVLTLVLLPAFGNMLGNDNASSSQLLMELALTIGKVIAFIALMIVVGRRLVPWILSKTASTGSRELFTLAVLALALGIAYGAVKLFDVSFALGAFFAGMVLNESELSHRAAHDTLPLRDAFAVLFFVSVGMLFDPMIVINEPLAVLATLAIIVFGKSAAAFLLVKMFGHSKRTALTISASLAQIGEFAFILAGLGIALGMMSEHGRNLVLAGAILSIMLNPLLFTLLERYLAKTETIEEQILEEAVEEEKQIPVDMCNHALVVGYGRVGSLLGGKLAEAGIPLVVIENSRPRVEALREQGIKTVLGNAANPEVMDLARLDCARWLLLTIPNGYEAGEIVASARAKRPNIEIIARAHYDDEVAYITDRGANQLVMGEREIANSMLNILQLDTLSEEEKMGGCPI
;
A
#
# COMPACT_ATOMS: atom_id res chain seq x y z
N MET A 1 32.67 -31.78 15.89
CA MET A 1 32.10 -31.62 14.54
C MET A 1 31.18 -30.41 14.56
N HIS A 2 31.72 -29.24 14.29
CA HIS A 2 30.87 -28.05 14.03
C HIS A 2 30.43 -28.13 12.58
N ASN A 3 29.24 -28.67 12.33
CA ASN A 3 28.55 -28.41 11.08
C ASN A 3 28.10 -26.96 11.13
N SER A 4 28.98 -26.05 10.75
CA SER A 4 28.65 -24.66 10.54
C SER A 4 27.76 -24.58 9.28
N THR A 5 26.48 -24.45 9.47
CA THR A 5 25.51 -24.08 8.40
C THR A 5 25.09 -22.64 8.63
N PRO A 6 26.02 -21.67 8.44
CA PRO A 6 25.78 -20.27 8.84
C PRO A 6 24.55 -19.69 8.12
N LEU A 7 24.36 -20.03 6.86
CA LEU A 7 23.19 -19.57 6.09
C LEU A 7 21.87 -20.06 6.69
N ILE A 8 21.75 -21.36 6.97
CA ILE A 8 20.51 -21.94 7.55
C ILE A 8 20.27 -21.36 8.93
N THR A 9 21.30 -21.26 9.76
CA THR A 9 21.19 -20.72 11.12
C THR A 9 20.76 -19.26 11.10
N THR A 10 21.32 -18.44 10.21
CA THR A 10 20.96 -17.02 10.04
C THR A 10 19.51 -16.87 9.56
N ILE A 11 19.09 -17.62 8.54
CA ILE A 11 17.72 -17.55 8.02
C ILE A 11 16.71 -18.02 9.07
N VAL A 12 16.91 -19.21 9.67
CA VAL A 12 15.97 -19.77 10.64
C VAL A 12 15.92 -18.92 11.91
N GLY A 13 17.08 -18.53 12.45
CA GLY A 13 17.14 -17.67 13.63
C GLY A 13 16.49 -16.32 13.38
N GLY A 14 16.80 -15.70 12.24
CA GLY A 14 16.19 -14.44 11.82
C GLY A 14 14.66 -14.52 11.69
N LEU A 15 14.13 -15.53 10.99
CA LEU A 15 12.68 -15.71 10.83
C LEU A 15 11.97 -16.02 12.15
N VAL A 16 12.54 -16.86 13.01
CA VAL A 16 11.94 -17.19 14.32
C VAL A 16 11.90 -15.95 15.21
N LEU A 17 13.02 -15.22 15.32
CA LEU A 17 13.06 -13.98 16.10
C LEU A 17 12.11 -12.93 15.52
N ALA A 18 12.06 -12.76 14.20
CA ALA A 18 11.15 -11.85 13.53
C ALA A 18 9.69 -12.19 13.79
N PHE A 19 9.32 -13.48 13.75
CA PHE A 19 7.97 -13.93 14.08
C PHE A 19 7.60 -13.58 15.52
N LEU A 20 8.46 -13.91 16.50
CA LEU A 20 8.19 -13.67 17.91
C LEU A 20 8.08 -12.17 18.23
N LEU A 21 9.02 -11.37 17.74
CA LEU A 21 9.02 -9.93 18.01
C LEU A 21 8.00 -9.18 17.15
N GLY A 22 7.73 -9.64 15.93
CA GLY A 22 6.66 -9.11 15.10
C GLY A 22 5.28 -9.36 15.71
N MET A 23 5.05 -10.53 16.27
CA MET A 23 3.84 -10.85 17.04
C MET A 23 3.72 -9.99 18.30
N LEU A 24 4.83 -9.78 19.02
CA LEU A 24 4.85 -8.90 20.19
C LEU A 24 4.55 -7.45 19.81
N ALA A 25 5.17 -6.93 18.74
CA ALA A 25 4.91 -5.60 18.22
C ALA A 25 3.44 -5.42 17.83
N ASN A 26 2.87 -6.39 17.12
CA ASN A 26 1.46 -6.38 16.74
C ASN A 26 0.52 -6.39 17.97
N ARG A 27 0.85 -7.17 19.00
CA ARG A 27 0.10 -7.17 20.27
C ARG A 27 0.17 -5.83 21.00
N LEU A 28 1.28 -5.12 20.88
CA LEU A 28 1.47 -3.76 21.41
C LEU A 28 0.88 -2.66 20.52
N ARG A 29 0.19 -3.04 19.42
CA ARG A 29 -0.37 -2.12 18.41
C ARG A 29 0.69 -1.25 17.73
N ILE A 30 1.90 -1.79 17.58
CA ILE A 30 3.02 -1.20 16.84
C ILE A 30 3.18 -1.97 15.53
N SER A 31 3.70 -1.32 14.49
CA SER A 31 3.96 -2.01 13.23
C SER A 31 4.86 -3.24 13.42
N PRO A 32 4.53 -4.42 12.87
CA PRO A 32 5.40 -5.60 12.90
C PRO A 32 6.80 -5.36 12.34
N LEU A 33 6.99 -4.38 11.45
CA LEU A 33 8.29 -3.98 10.92
C LEU A 33 9.28 -3.61 12.02
N VAL A 34 8.81 -2.96 13.09
CA VAL A 34 9.65 -2.66 14.26
C VAL A 34 10.12 -3.96 14.93
N GLY A 35 9.23 -4.96 15.01
CA GLY A 35 9.60 -6.29 15.52
C GLY A 35 10.66 -6.98 14.66
N TYR A 36 10.57 -6.87 13.34
CA TYR A 36 11.56 -7.45 12.42
C TYR A 36 12.92 -6.76 12.51
N LEU A 37 12.94 -5.43 12.60
CA LEU A 37 14.17 -4.66 12.85
C LEU A 37 14.77 -5.01 14.20
N ALA A 38 13.96 -5.09 15.27
CA ALA A 38 14.40 -5.49 16.60
C ALA A 38 14.96 -6.93 16.62
N ALA A 39 14.37 -7.85 15.84
CA ALA A 39 14.90 -9.20 15.66
C ALA A 39 16.31 -9.17 15.07
N GLY A 40 16.53 -8.30 14.08
CA GLY A 40 17.86 -8.07 13.51
C GLY A 40 18.83 -7.50 14.53
N VAL A 41 18.43 -6.50 15.31
CA VAL A 41 19.27 -5.93 16.37
C VAL A 41 19.70 -7.02 17.38
N LEU A 42 18.77 -7.88 17.78
CA LEU A 42 19.07 -8.99 18.70
C LEU A 42 19.96 -10.08 18.09
N ALA A 43 19.83 -10.32 16.79
CA ALA A 43 20.67 -11.27 16.05
C ALA A 43 21.99 -10.66 15.56
N GLY A 44 22.17 -9.35 15.72
CA GLY A 44 23.32 -8.61 15.26
C GLY A 44 24.51 -8.64 16.22
N PRO A 45 25.67 -8.15 15.79
CA PRO A 45 26.93 -8.22 16.54
C PRO A 45 26.96 -7.27 17.75
N PHE A 46 26.05 -6.30 17.83
CA PHE A 46 26.01 -5.27 18.89
C PHE A 46 25.23 -5.72 20.13
N THR A 47 24.55 -6.88 20.07
CA THR A 47 23.74 -7.41 21.17
C THR A 47 24.33 -8.75 21.64
N PRO A 48 24.54 -8.96 22.95
CA PRO A 48 25.05 -10.24 23.44
C PRO A 48 24.01 -11.36 23.24
N GLY A 49 24.46 -12.53 22.75
CA GLY A 49 23.60 -13.68 22.57
C GLY A 49 23.85 -14.44 21.28
N PHE A 50 22.77 -14.77 20.55
CA PHE A 50 22.86 -15.39 19.24
C PHE A 50 23.32 -14.35 18.22
N VAL A 51 24.49 -14.58 17.63
CA VAL A 51 25.02 -13.73 16.56
C VAL A 51 24.88 -14.49 15.24
N ALA A 52 24.06 -13.95 14.34
CA ALA A 52 23.96 -14.45 12.97
C ALA A 52 25.20 -14.04 12.14
N ASP A 53 25.41 -14.72 11.03
CA ASP A 53 26.53 -14.40 10.15
C ASP A 53 26.28 -13.05 9.42
N THR A 54 26.97 -12.03 9.88
CA THR A 54 26.83 -10.66 9.34
C THR A 54 27.35 -10.53 7.91
N SER A 55 28.18 -11.46 7.43
CA SER A 55 28.64 -11.45 6.04
C SER A 55 27.53 -11.83 5.05
N LEU A 56 26.53 -12.61 5.50
CA LEU A 56 25.37 -13.01 4.70
C LEU A 56 24.24 -11.97 4.73
N ALA A 57 24.25 -11.04 5.70
CA ALA A 57 23.20 -10.06 5.86
C ALA A 57 22.98 -9.17 4.60
N PRO A 58 24.03 -8.64 3.93
CA PRO A 58 23.86 -7.87 2.70
C PRO A 58 23.25 -8.69 1.55
N GLU A 59 23.68 -9.95 1.38
CA GLU A 59 23.16 -10.81 0.29
C GLU A 59 21.68 -11.16 0.49
N LEU A 60 21.27 -11.45 1.74
CA LEU A 60 19.87 -11.69 2.08
C LEU A 60 19.04 -10.43 1.94
N ALA A 61 19.61 -9.27 2.30
CA ALA A 61 18.97 -7.99 2.10
C ALA A 61 18.72 -7.70 0.61
N GLU A 62 19.69 -7.98 -0.27
CA GLU A 62 19.57 -7.76 -1.72
C GLU A 62 18.42 -8.60 -2.31
N ILE A 63 18.31 -9.89 -1.96
CA ILE A 63 17.19 -10.73 -2.42
C ILE A 63 15.86 -10.16 -1.92
N GLY A 64 15.81 -9.73 -0.66
CA GLY A 64 14.65 -9.08 -0.07
C GLY A 64 14.25 -7.80 -0.81
N VAL A 65 15.24 -6.95 -1.13
CA VAL A 65 15.02 -5.70 -1.92
C VAL A 65 14.51 -6.01 -3.32
N ILE A 66 15.06 -7.00 -4.02
CA ILE A 66 14.59 -7.38 -5.36
C ILE A 66 13.11 -7.75 -5.31
N LEU A 67 12.71 -8.64 -4.40
CA LEU A 67 11.33 -9.10 -4.32
C LEU A 67 10.38 -7.99 -3.81
N LEU A 68 10.85 -7.14 -2.91
CA LEU A 68 10.10 -5.98 -2.43
C LEU A 68 9.86 -4.99 -3.58
N MET A 69 10.90 -4.60 -4.31
CA MET A 69 10.82 -3.64 -5.42
C MET A 69 10.01 -4.19 -6.61
N PHE A 70 10.12 -5.48 -6.87
CA PHE A 70 9.25 -6.17 -7.82
C PHE A 70 7.78 -6.04 -7.40
N GLY A 71 7.47 -6.26 -6.13
CA GLY A 71 6.12 -6.06 -5.58
C GLY A 71 5.63 -4.62 -5.69
N VAL A 72 6.47 -3.63 -5.41
CA VAL A 72 6.14 -2.19 -5.61
C VAL A 72 5.83 -1.94 -7.09
N GLY A 73 6.66 -2.43 -8.00
CA GLY A 73 6.43 -2.31 -9.44
C GLY A 73 5.11 -2.95 -9.91
N LEU A 74 4.74 -4.11 -9.34
CA LEU A 74 3.45 -4.79 -9.62
C LEU A 74 2.22 -3.97 -9.21
N HIS A 75 2.33 -3.13 -8.19
CA HIS A 75 1.23 -2.30 -7.72
C HIS A 75 1.30 -0.86 -8.25
N PHE A 76 2.33 -0.53 -9.04
CA PHE A 76 2.48 0.81 -9.59
C PHE A 76 1.40 1.09 -10.66
N SER A 77 0.47 2.00 -10.33
CA SER A 77 -0.58 2.45 -11.23
C SER A 77 -0.32 3.86 -11.76
N LEU A 78 0.05 3.96 -13.03
CA LEU A 78 0.21 5.25 -13.69
C LEU A 78 -1.12 6.04 -13.76
N LYS A 79 -2.26 5.34 -13.84
CA LYS A 79 -3.59 5.99 -13.89
C LYS A 79 -3.91 6.70 -12.58
N ASP A 80 -3.62 6.07 -11.44
CA ASP A 80 -3.90 6.63 -10.11
C ASP A 80 -2.98 7.84 -9.85
N LEU A 81 -1.71 7.74 -10.24
CA LEU A 81 -0.79 8.87 -10.18
C LEU A 81 -1.29 10.05 -11.04
N LEU A 82 -1.75 9.80 -12.26
CA LEU A 82 -2.25 10.84 -13.15
C LEU A 82 -3.51 11.54 -12.61
N ALA A 83 -4.34 10.87 -11.82
CA ALA A 83 -5.52 11.44 -11.18
C ALA A 83 -5.18 12.52 -10.13
N VAL A 84 -4.06 12.37 -9.42
CA VAL A 84 -3.64 13.30 -8.35
C VAL A 84 -2.34 14.05 -8.65
N LYS A 85 -1.82 13.97 -9.88
CA LYS A 85 -0.52 14.52 -10.30
C LYS A 85 -0.32 16.00 -9.98
N SER A 86 -1.38 16.79 -10.03
CA SER A 86 -1.33 18.25 -9.83
C SER A 86 -0.87 18.65 -8.44
N ILE A 87 -1.09 17.81 -7.43
CA ILE A 87 -0.64 18.02 -6.06
C ILE A 87 0.48 17.05 -5.66
N ALA A 88 0.39 15.79 -6.09
CA ALA A 88 1.36 14.76 -5.68
C ALA A 88 2.77 15.04 -6.20
N ILE A 89 2.92 15.42 -7.48
CA ILE A 89 4.25 15.68 -8.06
C ILE A 89 4.93 16.91 -7.43
N PRO A 90 4.36 18.12 -7.49
CA PRO A 90 5.03 19.28 -6.92
C PRO A 90 5.16 19.19 -5.40
N GLY A 91 4.19 18.55 -4.73
CA GLY A 91 4.22 18.34 -3.30
C GLY A 91 5.35 17.42 -2.86
N ALA A 92 5.49 16.26 -3.47
CA ALA A 92 6.56 15.31 -3.15
C ALA A 92 7.94 15.89 -3.46
N VAL A 93 8.12 16.53 -4.64
CA VAL A 93 9.40 17.14 -5.01
C VAL A 93 9.81 18.24 -4.02
N ALA A 94 8.89 19.13 -3.66
CA ALA A 94 9.19 20.20 -2.70
C ALA A 94 9.46 19.64 -1.29
N GLN A 95 8.72 18.63 -0.85
CA GLN A 95 8.92 18.00 0.45
C GLN A 95 10.25 17.24 0.49
N ILE A 96 10.63 16.50 -0.57
CA ILE A 96 11.95 15.86 -0.69
C ILE A 96 13.05 16.92 -0.57
N ALA A 97 12.92 18.05 -1.30
CA ALA A 97 13.90 19.12 -1.23
C ALA A 97 14.03 19.71 0.19
N VAL A 98 12.91 19.99 0.86
CA VAL A 98 12.92 20.53 2.24
C VAL A 98 13.55 19.53 3.20
N ALA A 99 13.15 18.26 3.17
CA ALA A 99 13.69 17.23 4.05
C ALA A 99 15.20 17.03 3.81
N THR A 100 15.61 17.03 2.54
CA THR A 100 17.03 16.93 2.17
C THR A 100 17.84 18.12 2.70
N LEU A 101 17.33 19.34 2.54
CA LEU A 101 18.01 20.54 3.05
C LEU A 101 18.10 20.54 4.59
N LEU A 102 17.06 20.11 5.28
CA LEU A 102 17.09 19.96 6.75
C LEU A 102 18.12 18.91 7.19
N GLY A 103 18.16 17.76 6.50
CA GLY A 103 19.16 16.72 6.75
C GLY A 103 20.59 17.20 6.48
N MET A 104 20.81 17.92 5.38
CA MET A 104 22.10 18.57 5.08
C MET A 104 22.48 19.60 6.15
N GLY A 105 21.50 20.36 6.66
CA GLY A 105 21.72 21.30 7.76
C GLY A 105 22.18 20.60 9.03
N LEU A 106 21.52 19.52 9.41
CA LEU A 106 21.92 18.71 10.55
C LEU A 106 23.29 18.07 10.36
N SER A 107 23.56 17.50 9.18
CA SER A 107 24.86 16.88 8.87
C SER A 107 26.01 17.88 8.98
N LYS A 108 25.79 19.12 8.52
CA LYS A 108 26.77 20.21 8.66
C LYS A 108 27.02 20.56 10.14
N LEU A 109 26.00 20.57 10.97
CA LEU A 109 26.14 20.78 12.42
C LEU A 109 26.91 19.64 13.09
N LEU A 110 26.81 18.43 12.56
CA LEU A 110 27.58 17.25 13.00
C LEU A 110 29.00 17.21 12.41
N GLY A 111 29.38 18.18 11.59
CA GLY A 111 30.72 18.29 11.02
C GLY A 111 30.98 17.41 9.79
N TRP A 112 29.90 16.91 9.13
CA TRP A 112 30.04 16.06 7.94
C TRP A 112 30.23 16.91 6.68
N ASP A 113 30.76 16.27 5.65
CA ASP A 113 30.90 16.86 4.32
C ASP A 113 29.53 17.02 3.62
N LEU A 114 29.50 17.83 2.58
CA LEU A 114 28.28 18.18 1.86
C LEU A 114 27.60 16.96 1.22
N ILE A 115 28.40 16.01 0.75
CA ILE A 115 27.92 14.82 0.03
C ILE A 115 27.25 13.86 1.00
N SER A 116 27.92 13.58 2.12
CA SER A 116 27.33 12.78 3.21
C SER A 116 26.04 13.40 3.70
N GLY A 117 25.99 14.75 3.79
CA GLY A 117 24.78 15.48 4.13
C GLY A 117 23.66 15.34 3.11
N LEU A 118 24.00 15.36 1.82
CA LEU A 118 23.01 15.16 0.75
C LEU A 118 22.39 13.76 0.81
N VAL A 119 23.23 12.72 0.90
CA VAL A 119 22.75 11.33 0.99
C VAL A 119 21.91 11.13 2.24
N PHE A 120 22.38 11.63 3.39
CA PHE A 120 21.64 11.59 4.64
C PHE A 120 20.28 12.27 4.53
N GLY A 121 20.24 13.49 3.99
CA GLY A 121 18.99 14.23 3.81
C GLY A 121 18.01 13.54 2.86
N LEU A 122 18.50 12.94 1.77
CA LEU A 122 17.70 12.11 0.87
C LEU A 122 17.12 10.88 1.59
N CYS A 123 17.90 10.21 2.45
CA CYS A 123 17.39 9.12 3.28
C CYS A 123 16.23 9.57 4.18
N LEU A 124 16.30 10.77 4.75
CA LEU A 124 15.24 11.31 5.63
C LEU A 124 13.99 11.75 4.85
N SER A 125 14.09 11.94 3.54
CA SER A 125 12.99 12.50 2.74
C SER A 125 11.90 11.48 2.38
N THR A 126 12.17 10.18 2.41
CA THR A 126 11.22 9.14 1.97
C THR A 126 10.31 8.66 3.08
N ALA A 127 9.07 8.34 2.74
CA ALA A 127 8.15 7.68 3.64
C ALA A 127 8.03 6.18 3.31
N SER A 128 7.64 5.35 4.29
CA SER A 128 7.38 3.93 4.05
C SER A 128 6.01 3.71 3.45
N THR A 129 5.99 3.03 2.29
CA THR A 129 4.77 2.60 1.61
C THR A 129 3.96 1.66 2.49
N VAL A 130 4.61 0.71 3.15
CA VAL A 130 3.94 -0.30 3.99
C VAL A 130 3.28 0.33 5.21
N VAL A 131 3.98 1.23 5.90
CA VAL A 131 3.45 1.90 7.11
C VAL A 131 2.30 2.84 6.76
N LEU A 132 2.43 3.61 5.66
CA LEU A 132 1.39 4.54 5.22
C LEU A 132 0.12 3.78 4.80
N LEU A 133 0.24 2.78 3.92
CA LEU A 133 -0.91 2.00 3.45
C LEU A 133 -1.64 1.35 4.61
N ARG A 134 -0.91 0.71 5.54
CA ARG A 134 -1.50 0.10 6.72
C ARG A 134 -2.24 1.12 7.60
N ALA A 135 -1.64 2.29 7.83
CA ALA A 135 -2.26 3.35 8.62
C ALA A 135 -3.54 3.91 7.98
N LEU A 136 -3.61 3.97 6.64
CA LEU A 136 -4.80 4.37 5.91
C LEU A 136 -5.85 3.26 5.88
N GLU A 137 -5.44 1.99 5.74
CA GLU A 137 -6.32 0.83 5.72
C GLU A 137 -7.05 0.64 7.05
N GLU A 138 -6.32 0.66 8.18
CA GLU A 138 -6.88 0.59 9.53
C GLU A 138 -7.94 1.67 9.80
N ARG A 139 -7.90 2.77 9.04
CA ARG A 139 -8.81 3.93 9.15
C ARG A 139 -9.80 4.05 8.01
N GLN A 140 -9.84 3.06 7.13
CA GLN A 140 -10.71 3.04 5.95
C GLN A 140 -10.56 4.29 5.06
N LEU A 141 -9.34 4.81 4.93
CA LEU A 141 -9.03 6.04 4.20
C LEU A 141 -8.46 5.81 2.80
N ILE A 142 -8.16 4.57 2.40
CA ILE A 142 -7.51 4.26 1.12
C ILE A 142 -8.29 4.86 -0.06
N ASP A 143 -9.60 4.63 -0.12
CA ASP A 143 -10.46 5.10 -1.21
C ASP A 143 -10.91 6.57 -1.06
N SER A 144 -10.54 7.23 0.04
CA SER A 144 -10.85 8.65 0.24
C SER A 144 -9.92 9.55 -0.58
N GLN A 145 -10.39 10.75 -0.94
CA GLN A 145 -9.55 11.73 -1.66
C GLN A 145 -8.21 12.01 -0.96
N ARG A 146 -8.21 12.11 0.38
CA ARG A 146 -6.99 12.32 1.16
C ARG A 146 -6.05 11.11 1.15
N GLY A 147 -6.60 9.90 1.15
CA GLY A 147 -5.84 8.67 0.99
C GLY A 147 -5.22 8.57 -0.40
N GLN A 148 -5.98 8.83 -1.45
CA GLN A 148 -5.48 8.84 -2.82
C GLN A 148 -4.36 9.87 -3.04
N ILE A 149 -4.47 11.07 -2.47
CA ILE A 149 -3.41 12.07 -2.53
C ILE A 149 -2.16 11.57 -1.79
N ALA A 150 -2.30 11.00 -0.58
CA ALA A 150 -1.17 10.48 0.17
C ALA A 150 -0.46 9.33 -0.56
N ILE A 151 -1.23 8.41 -1.17
CA ILE A 151 -0.69 7.30 -1.98
C ILE A 151 0.01 7.84 -3.24
N GLY A 152 -0.63 8.76 -3.96
CA GLY A 152 -0.02 9.38 -5.13
C GLY A 152 1.26 10.15 -4.81
N TRP A 153 1.31 10.83 -3.65
CA TRP A 153 2.51 11.50 -3.15
C TRP A 153 3.64 10.51 -2.89
N LEU A 154 3.33 9.40 -2.22
CA LEU A 154 4.27 8.33 -1.94
C LEU A 154 4.84 7.69 -3.22
N ILE A 155 3.99 7.43 -4.22
CA ILE A 155 4.43 6.91 -5.52
C ILE A 155 5.47 7.84 -6.17
N VAL A 156 5.30 9.15 -6.04
CA VAL A 156 6.28 10.13 -6.55
C VAL A 156 7.57 10.10 -5.72
N GLU A 157 7.48 9.97 -4.39
CA GLU A 157 8.66 9.80 -3.53
C GLU A 157 9.44 8.54 -3.92
N ASP A 158 8.75 7.41 -4.07
CA ASP A 158 9.36 6.12 -4.45
C ASP A 158 10.05 6.22 -5.82
N LEU A 159 9.38 6.85 -6.80
CA LEU A 159 9.96 7.06 -8.13
C LEU A 159 11.20 7.98 -8.07
N ALA A 160 11.16 9.05 -7.26
CA ALA A 160 12.30 9.93 -7.06
C ALA A 160 13.48 9.18 -6.40
N MET A 161 13.20 8.25 -5.47
CA MET A 161 14.23 7.43 -4.84
C MET A 161 14.83 6.41 -5.80
N VAL A 162 14.01 5.77 -6.62
CA VAL A 162 14.49 4.89 -7.69
C VAL A 162 15.44 5.65 -8.62
N LEU A 163 15.09 6.89 -9.03
CA LEU A 163 15.99 7.75 -9.81
C LEU A 163 17.25 8.10 -9.04
N THR A 164 17.14 8.39 -7.75
CA THR A 164 18.29 8.71 -6.89
C THR A 164 19.26 7.51 -6.80
N LEU A 165 18.74 6.30 -6.60
CA LEU A 165 19.56 5.07 -6.56
C LEU A 165 20.32 4.83 -7.87
N VAL A 166 19.78 5.27 -8.98
CA VAL A 166 20.43 5.19 -10.29
C VAL A 166 21.51 6.25 -10.45
N LEU A 167 21.22 7.49 -10.03
CA LEU A 167 22.11 8.61 -10.25
C LEU A 167 23.25 8.68 -9.22
N LEU A 168 23.03 8.15 -8.01
CA LEU A 168 24.00 8.23 -6.92
C LEU A 168 25.37 7.60 -7.25
N PRO A 169 25.47 6.41 -7.88
CA PRO A 169 26.75 5.87 -8.31
C PRO A 169 27.48 6.76 -9.32
N ALA A 170 26.74 7.36 -10.26
CA ALA A 170 27.32 8.28 -11.23
C ALA A 170 27.90 9.52 -10.55
N PHE A 171 27.20 10.07 -9.57
CA PHE A 171 27.72 11.18 -8.74
C PHE A 171 28.91 10.75 -7.88
N GLY A 172 28.89 9.54 -7.31
CA GLY A 172 29.99 8.99 -6.52
C GLY A 172 31.29 8.91 -7.32
N ASN A 173 31.22 8.36 -8.53
CA ASN A 173 32.35 8.30 -9.44
C ASN A 173 32.91 9.68 -9.84
N MET A 174 31.99 10.68 -10.00
CA MET A 174 32.39 12.06 -10.29
C MET A 174 33.20 12.72 -9.15
N LEU A 175 32.86 12.41 -7.91
CA LEU A 175 33.45 13.04 -6.73
C LEU A 175 34.70 12.32 -6.22
N GLY A 176 34.84 11.02 -6.51
CA GLY A 176 36.03 10.23 -6.16
C GLY A 176 37.24 10.43 -7.10
N ASN A 177 37.06 11.13 -8.22
CA ASN A 177 38.11 11.35 -9.21
C ASN A 177 38.59 12.82 -9.21
N ASP A 178 39.38 13.20 -8.23
CA ASP A 178 39.98 14.57 -8.11
C ASP A 178 40.77 15.02 -9.33
N ASN A 179 41.13 14.12 -10.26
CA ASN A 179 41.93 14.38 -11.45
C ASN A 179 41.11 14.30 -12.77
N ALA A 180 39.82 14.06 -12.73
CA ALA A 180 39.04 13.96 -13.95
C ALA A 180 38.70 15.34 -14.52
N SER A 181 38.90 15.51 -15.81
CA SER A 181 38.48 16.75 -16.48
C SER A 181 36.96 16.83 -16.52
N SER A 182 36.39 18.03 -16.47
CA SER A 182 34.94 18.25 -16.54
C SER A 182 34.27 17.56 -17.75
N SER A 183 35.00 17.37 -18.85
CA SER A 183 34.54 16.66 -20.04
C SER A 183 34.47 15.13 -19.83
N GLN A 184 35.38 14.55 -19.06
CA GLN A 184 35.33 13.13 -18.71
C GLN A 184 34.14 12.80 -17.78
N LEU A 185 33.93 13.68 -16.79
CA LEU A 185 32.79 13.56 -15.85
C LEU A 185 31.45 13.64 -16.58
N LEU A 186 31.29 14.60 -17.51
CA LEU A 186 30.08 14.71 -18.33
C LEU A 186 29.89 13.49 -19.24
N MET A 187 30.97 12.90 -19.77
CA MET A 187 30.89 11.70 -20.59
C MET A 187 30.45 10.48 -19.78
N GLU A 188 30.99 10.29 -18.56
CA GLU A 188 30.59 9.19 -17.67
C GLU A 188 29.13 9.32 -17.24
N LEU A 189 28.68 10.53 -16.88
CA LEU A 189 27.29 10.81 -16.56
C LEU A 189 26.37 10.52 -17.77
N ALA A 190 26.73 11.01 -18.95
CA ALA A 190 25.98 10.75 -20.16
C ALA A 190 25.90 9.26 -20.51
N LEU A 191 27.00 8.52 -20.30
CA LEU A 191 27.06 7.07 -20.52
C LEU A 191 26.16 6.33 -19.51
N THR A 192 26.18 6.71 -18.24
CA THR A 192 25.33 6.13 -17.19
C THR A 192 23.85 6.39 -17.49
N ILE A 193 23.49 7.63 -17.78
CA ILE A 193 22.12 7.98 -18.18
C ILE A 193 21.74 7.23 -19.45
N GLY A 194 22.64 7.11 -20.42
CA GLY A 194 22.44 6.36 -21.66
C GLY A 194 22.14 4.87 -21.39
N LYS A 195 22.89 4.23 -20.50
CA LYS A 195 22.67 2.83 -20.07
C LYS A 195 21.29 2.67 -19.43
N VAL A 196 20.90 3.59 -18.55
CA VAL A 196 19.58 3.58 -17.89
C VAL A 196 18.46 3.74 -18.92
N ILE A 197 18.57 4.71 -19.82
CA ILE A 197 17.59 4.93 -20.89
C ILE A 197 17.51 3.68 -21.79
N ALA A 198 18.64 3.06 -22.14
CA ALA A 198 18.68 1.85 -22.92
C ALA A 198 17.99 0.68 -22.20
N PHE A 199 18.22 0.53 -20.90
CA PHE A 199 17.52 -0.47 -20.07
C PHE A 199 16.00 -0.22 -20.07
N ILE A 200 15.57 1.01 -19.79
CA ILE A 200 14.14 1.38 -19.78
C ILE A 200 13.51 1.12 -21.14
N ALA A 201 14.18 1.55 -22.22
CA ALA A 201 13.71 1.30 -23.60
C ALA A 201 13.59 -0.19 -23.90
N LEU A 202 14.60 -1.00 -23.50
CA LEU A 202 14.56 -2.45 -23.62
C LEU A 202 13.35 -3.03 -22.89
N MET A 203 13.11 -2.62 -21.65
CA MET A 203 11.97 -3.10 -20.85
C MET A 203 10.62 -2.72 -21.48
N ILE A 204 10.49 -1.49 -21.97
CA ILE A 204 9.25 -1.03 -22.62
C ILE A 204 9.03 -1.71 -23.97
N VAL A 205 10.06 -1.91 -24.79
CA VAL A 205 9.92 -2.45 -26.16
C VAL A 205 9.88 -3.98 -26.16
N VAL A 206 10.85 -4.61 -25.46
CA VAL A 206 10.99 -6.08 -25.44
C VAL A 206 10.26 -6.66 -24.24
N GLY A 207 10.44 -6.10 -23.05
CA GLY A 207 9.86 -6.59 -21.80
C GLY A 207 8.34 -6.68 -21.87
N ARG A 208 7.67 -5.64 -22.35
CA ARG A 208 6.18 -5.60 -22.49
C ARG A 208 5.61 -6.68 -23.42
N ARG A 209 6.43 -7.28 -24.28
CA ARG A 209 6.01 -8.40 -25.16
C ARG A 209 6.47 -9.74 -24.62
N LEU A 210 7.73 -9.82 -24.20
CA LEU A 210 8.37 -11.06 -23.78
C LEU A 210 7.82 -11.56 -22.42
N VAL A 211 7.67 -10.68 -21.44
CA VAL A 211 7.21 -11.07 -20.10
C VAL A 211 5.79 -11.63 -20.13
N PRO A 212 4.77 -10.95 -20.69
CA PRO A 212 3.43 -11.52 -20.81
C PRO A 212 3.38 -12.80 -21.64
N TRP A 213 4.19 -12.90 -22.71
CA TRP A 213 4.27 -14.10 -23.54
C TRP A 213 4.78 -15.31 -22.76
N ILE A 214 5.88 -15.15 -22.00
CA ILE A 214 6.43 -16.22 -21.14
C ILE A 214 5.37 -16.67 -20.14
N LEU A 215 4.71 -15.72 -19.45
CA LEU A 215 3.71 -16.02 -18.43
C LEU A 215 2.47 -16.69 -19.00
N SER A 216 1.98 -16.23 -20.16
CA SER A 216 0.86 -16.86 -20.86
C SER A 216 1.20 -18.30 -21.26
N LYS A 217 2.40 -18.51 -21.82
CA LYS A 217 2.90 -19.84 -22.16
C LYS A 217 3.00 -20.75 -20.94
N THR A 218 3.47 -20.23 -19.83
CA THR A 218 3.59 -20.98 -18.58
C THR A 218 2.22 -21.24 -17.95
N ALA A 219 1.33 -20.26 -17.94
CA ALA A 219 -0.03 -20.42 -17.43
C ALA A 219 -0.82 -21.48 -18.22
N SER A 220 -0.59 -21.61 -19.53
CA SER A 220 -1.22 -22.62 -20.38
C SER A 220 -0.85 -24.08 -20.04
N THR A 221 0.24 -24.29 -19.26
CA THR A 221 0.63 -25.63 -18.78
C THR A 221 -0.27 -26.12 -17.63
N GLY A 222 -1.07 -25.24 -17.00
CA GLY A 222 -1.88 -25.57 -15.84
C GLY A 222 -1.08 -25.75 -14.53
N SER A 223 0.25 -25.76 -14.56
CA SER A 223 1.10 -25.92 -13.36
C SER A 223 1.24 -24.60 -12.61
N ARG A 224 0.77 -24.56 -11.36
CA ARG A 224 0.95 -23.43 -10.45
C ARG A 224 2.42 -23.22 -10.07
N GLU A 225 3.13 -24.30 -9.81
CA GLU A 225 4.56 -24.25 -9.43
C GLU A 225 5.40 -23.63 -10.55
N LEU A 226 5.18 -24.08 -11.79
CA LEU A 226 5.91 -23.56 -12.95
C LEU A 226 5.58 -22.08 -13.21
N PHE A 227 4.34 -21.67 -12.96
CA PHE A 227 3.94 -20.26 -13.10
C PHE A 227 4.63 -19.39 -12.04
N THR A 228 4.60 -19.77 -10.76
CA THR A 228 5.31 -19.05 -9.68
C THR A 228 6.82 -18.98 -9.94
N LEU A 229 7.43 -20.10 -10.38
CA LEU A 229 8.83 -20.14 -10.74
C LEU A 229 9.16 -19.19 -11.90
N ALA A 230 8.30 -19.11 -12.92
CA ALA A 230 8.49 -18.20 -14.05
C ALA A 230 8.43 -16.73 -13.59
N VAL A 231 7.50 -16.36 -12.71
CA VAL A 231 7.43 -15.01 -12.16
C VAL A 231 8.70 -14.65 -11.39
N LEU A 232 9.18 -15.54 -10.52
CA LEU A 232 10.42 -15.34 -9.75
C LEU A 232 11.65 -15.27 -10.65
N ALA A 233 11.74 -16.16 -11.64
CA ALA A 233 12.83 -16.17 -12.60
C ALA A 233 12.88 -14.88 -13.42
N LEU A 234 11.72 -14.33 -13.79
CA LEU A 234 11.63 -13.04 -14.47
C LEU A 234 12.05 -11.89 -13.54
N ALA A 235 11.54 -11.85 -12.31
CA ALA A 235 11.88 -10.80 -11.34
C ALA A 235 13.40 -10.78 -11.04
N LEU A 236 13.96 -11.92 -10.62
CA LEU A 236 15.37 -12.06 -10.28
C LEU A 236 16.28 -11.95 -11.51
N GLY A 237 15.87 -12.56 -12.64
CA GLY A 237 16.64 -12.56 -13.88
C GLY A 237 16.75 -11.17 -14.52
N ILE A 238 15.65 -10.40 -14.54
CA ILE A 238 15.67 -9.03 -15.04
C ILE A 238 16.49 -8.13 -14.11
N ALA A 239 16.33 -8.26 -12.78
CA ALA A 239 17.13 -7.52 -11.81
C ALA A 239 18.62 -7.80 -11.97
N TYR A 240 19.02 -9.06 -12.08
CA TYR A 240 20.41 -9.46 -12.30
C TYR A 240 20.94 -8.99 -13.66
N GLY A 241 20.13 -9.11 -14.71
CA GLY A 241 20.47 -8.62 -16.06
C GLY A 241 20.66 -7.11 -16.10
N ALA A 242 19.85 -6.34 -15.36
CA ALA A 242 19.98 -4.89 -15.23
C ALA A 242 21.36 -4.50 -14.68
N VAL A 243 21.82 -5.18 -13.62
CA VAL A 243 23.16 -4.95 -13.05
C VAL A 243 24.27 -5.33 -14.03
N LYS A 244 24.21 -6.54 -14.59
CA LYS A 244 25.31 -7.08 -15.40
C LYS A 244 25.47 -6.46 -16.78
N LEU A 245 24.36 -6.03 -17.40
CA LEU A 245 24.37 -5.50 -18.77
C LEU A 245 24.36 -3.97 -18.84
N PHE A 246 23.76 -3.33 -17.83
CA PHE A 246 23.52 -1.89 -17.87
C PHE A 246 24.13 -1.14 -16.67
N ASP A 247 24.77 -1.83 -15.72
CA ASP A 247 25.26 -1.26 -14.45
C ASP A 247 24.16 -0.52 -13.65
N VAL A 248 22.94 -1.03 -13.74
CA VAL A 248 21.76 -0.48 -13.06
C VAL A 248 21.51 -1.28 -11.79
N SER A 249 21.05 -0.65 -10.70
CA SER A 249 20.84 -1.34 -9.43
C SER A 249 19.82 -2.49 -9.52
N PHE A 250 19.96 -3.51 -8.68
CA PHE A 250 19.00 -4.61 -8.54
C PHE A 250 17.58 -4.09 -8.27
N ALA A 251 17.47 -3.08 -7.42
CA ALA A 251 16.19 -2.47 -7.05
C ALA A 251 15.45 -1.92 -8.27
N LEU A 252 16.15 -1.15 -9.14
CA LEU A 252 15.56 -0.60 -10.35
C LEU A 252 15.17 -1.71 -11.33
N GLY A 253 16.03 -2.70 -11.54
CA GLY A 253 15.75 -3.85 -12.41
C GLY A 253 14.47 -4.58 -12.01
N ALA A 254 14.34 -4.87 -10.72
CA ALA A 254 13.18 -5.53 -10.14
C ALA A 254 11.90 -4.67 -10.23
N PHE A 255 12.00 -3.37 -9.95
CA PHE A 255 10.87 -2.44 -10.09
C PHE A 255 10.31 -2.42 -11.51
N PHE A 256 11.18 -2.31 -12.53
CA PHE A 256 10.74 -2.34 -13.93
C PHE A 256 10.19 -3.71 -14.35
N ALA A 257 10.74 -4.81 -13.81
CA ALA A 257 10.17 -6.14 -14.04
C ALA A 257 8.73 -6.22 -13.52
N GLY A 258 8.48 -5.71 -12.31
CA GLY A 258 7.15 -5.64 -11.71
C GLY A 258 6.20 -4.74 -12.51
N MET A 259 6.66 -3.54 -12.91
CA MET A 259 5.86 -2.58 -13.68
C MET A 259 5.45 -3.14 -15.06
N VAL A 260 6.36 -3.81 -15.76
CA VAL A 260 6.04 -4.46 -17.05
C VAL A 260 5.06 -5.60 -16.85
N LEU A 261 5.17 -6.34 -15.75
CA LEU A 261 4.25 -7.41 -15.43
C LEU A 261 2.86 -6.89 -15.05
N ASN A 262 2.78 -5.73 -14.40
CA ASN A 262 1.52 -5.08 -14.02
C ASN A 262 0.61 -4.78 -15.23
N GLU A 263 1.18 -4.54 -16.41
CA GLU A 263 0.43 -4.35 -17.65
C GLU A 263 -0.14 -5.65 -18.24
N SER A 264 0.21 -6.81 -17.69
CA SER A 264 -0.29 -8.12 -18.13
C SER A 264 -1.62 -8.46 -17.47
N GLU A 265 -2.51 -9.14 -18.20
CA GLU A 265 -3.76 -9.70 -17.65
C GLU A 265 -3.53 -10.71 -16.53
N LEU A 266 -2.32 -11.29 -16.44
CA LEU A 266 -1.91 -12.24 -15.42
C LEU A 266 -1.27 -11.58 -14.18
N SER A 267 -1.22 -10.24 -14.12
CA SER A 267 -0.58 -9.48 -13.03
C SER A 267 -1.16 -9.82 -11.66
N HIS A 268 -2.49 -9.87 -11.53
CA HIS A 268 -3.16 -10.22 -10.27
C HIS A 268 -2.81 -11.62 -9.78
N ARG A 269 -2.76 -12.60 -10.69
CA ARG A 269 -2.35 -13.97 -10.36
C ARG A 269 -0.89 -14.04 -9.96
N ALA A 270 -0.01 -13.38 -10.70
CA ALA A 270 1.41 -13.32 -10.40
C ALA A 270 1.67 -12.67 -9.03
N ALA A 271 0.99 -11.55 -8.74
CA ALA A 271 1.06 -10.89 -7.44
C ALA A 271 0.62 -11.85 -6.33
N HIS A 272 -0.56 -12.46 -6.44
CA HIS A 272 -1.09 -13.38 -5.44
C HIS A 272 -0.16 -14.57 -5.17
N ASP A 273 0.40 -15.20 -6.20
CA ASP A 273 1.24 -16.39 -6.04
C ASP A 273 2.64 -16.08 -5.54
N THR A 274 3.13 -14.84 -5.68
CA THR A 274 4.48 -14.42 -5.20
C THR A 274 4.46 -13.64 -3.89
N LEU A 275 3.30 -13.10 -3.47
CA LEU A 275 3.15 -12.35 -2.22
C LEU A 275 3.76 -13.04 -0.99
N PRO A 276 3.48 -14.33 -0.70
CA PRO A 276 4.03 -14.99 0.50
C PRO A 276 5.56 -15.05 0.51
N LEU A 277 6.15 -15.26 -0.68
CA LEU A 277 7.60 -15.31 -0.81
C LEU A 277 8.23 -13.93 -0.67
N ARG A 278 7.63 -12.91 -1.32
CA ARG A 278 8.02 -11.51 -1.15
C ARG A 278 8.01 -11.13 0.32
N ASP A 279 6.94 -11.45 1.04
CA ASP A 279 6.77 -11.08 2.45
C ASP A 279 7.81 -11.77 3.33
N ALA A 280 8.12 -13.06 3.09
CA ALA A 280 9.16 -13.77 3.82
C ALA A 280 10.56 -13.16 3.61
N PHE A 281 10.91 -12.82 2.36
CA PHE A 281 12.19 -12.19 2.06
C PHE A 281 12.24 -10.71 2.48
N ALA A 282 11.11 -10.00 2.47
CA ALA A 282 11.03 -8.66 3.05
C ALA A 282 11.31 -8.69 4.57
N VAL A 283 10.81 -9.70 5.29
CA VAL A 283 11.16 -9.90 6.71
C VAL A 283 12.67 -10.10 6.87
N LEU A 284 13.29 -10.95 6.03
CA LEU A 284 14.75 -11.16 6.07
C LEU A 284 15.53 -9.88 5.75
N PHE A 285 15.04 -9.05 4.82
CA PHE A 285 15.62 -7.74 4.56
C PHE A 285 15.61 -6.87 5.83
N PHE A 286 14.47 -6.73 6.51
CA PHE A 286 14.39 -5.92 7.73
C PHE A 286 15.24 -6.49 8.87
N VAL A 287 15.32 -7.82 9.01
CA VAL A 287 16.23 -8.47 9.97
C VAL A 287 17.67 -8.13 9.62
N SER A 288 18.07 -8.27 8.35
CA SER A 288 19.44 -7.96 7.90
C SER A 288 19.82 -6.50 8.14
N VAL A 289 18.89 -5.56 7.87
CA VAL A 289 19.07 -4.14 8.17
C VAL A 289 19.22 -3.91 9.68
N GLY A 290 18.39 -4.58 10.49
CA GLY A 290 18.48 -4.50 11.95
C GLY A 290 19.81 -5.02 12.51
N MET A 291 20.39 -6.08 11.90
CA MET A 291 21.71 -6.64 12.31
C MET A 291 22.85 -5.62 12.14
N LEU A 292 22.70 -4.67 11.23
CA LEU A 292 23.70 -3.62 10.98
C LEU A 292 23.52 -2.39 11.89
N PHE A 293 22.49 -2.35 12.71
CA PHE A 293 22.20 -1.23 13.59
C PHE A 293 22.93 -1.34 14.92
N ASP A 294 23.66 -0.29 15.30
CA ASP A 294 24.23 -0.14 16.63
C ASP A 294 23.25 0.62 17.54
N PRO A 295 22.56 -0.06 18.48
CA PRO A 295 21.60 0.58 19.38
C PRO A 295 22.26 1.56 20.37
N MET A 296 23.57 1.48 20.58
CA MET A 296 24.28 2.37 21.50
C MET A 296 24.25 3.83 21.03
N ILE A 297 24.00 4.10 19.74
CA ILE A 297 23.89 5.47 19.22
C ILE A 297 22.77 6.26 19.92
N VAL A 298 21.68 5.58 20.31
CA VAL A 298 20.55 6.21 21.01
C VAL A 298 20.97 6.73 22.38
N ILE A 299 21.91 6.03 23.03
CA ILE A 299 22.43 6.38 24.36
C ILE A 299 23.57 7.37 24.27
N ASN A 300 24.49 7.15 23.31
CA ASN A 300 25.71 7.94 23.18
C ASN A 300 25.45 9.31 22.54
N GLU A 301 24.47 9.40 21.61
CA GLU A 301 24.19 10.61 20.83
C GLU A 301 22.69 10.96 20.80
N PRO A 302 22.03 11.09 21.94
CA PRO A 302 20.59 11.31 22.01
C PRO A 302 20.13 12.58 21.28
N LEU A 303 20.96 13.64 21.27
CA LEU A 303 20.62 14.89 20.59
C LEU A 303 20.61 14.72 19.06
N ALA A 304 21.57 14.00 18.49
CA ALA A 304 21.61 13.74 17.04
C ALA A 304 20.43 12.85 16.62
N VAL A 305 20.10 11.84 17.42
CA VAL A 305 18.92 10.97 17.20
C VAL A 305 17.62 11.77 17.30
N LEU A 306 17.45 12.60 18.32
CA LEU A 306 16.27 13.46 18.49
C LEU A 306 16.14 14.49 17.38
N ALA A 307 17.25 15.11 16.94
CA ALA A 307 17.25 16.04 15.82
C ALA A 307 16.86 15.36 14.51
N THR A 308 17.39 14.16 14.25
CA THR A 308 17.01 13.33 13.09
C THR A 308 15.52 13.00 13.15
N LEU A 309 15.03 12.53 14.28
CA LEU A 309 13.60 12.23 14.48
C LEU A 309 12.73 13.49 14.32
N ALA A 310 13.17 14.64 14.81
CA ALA A 310 12.46 15.91 14.66
C ALA A 310 12.34 16.33 13.19
N ILE A 311 13.37 16.12 12.37
CA ILE A 311 13.30 16.38 10.93
C ILE A 311 12.27 15.46 10.27
N ILE A 312 12.26 14.18 10.60
CA ILE A 312 11.34 13.18 10.03
C ILE A 312 9.89 13.51 10.43
N VAL A 313 9.64 13.68 11.73
CA VAL A 313 8.27 13.81 12.27
C VAL A 313 7.71 15.22 12.05
N PHE A 314 8.51 16.27 12.26
CA PHE A 314 8.01 17.65 12.20
C PHE A 314 8.45 18.37 10.93
N GLY A 315 9.72 18.28 10.54
CA GLY A 315 10.26 19.03 9.39
C GLY A 315 9.56 18.64 8.08
N LYS A 316 9.53 17.35 7.79
CA LYS A 316 8.90 16.77 6.61
C LYS A 316 7.37 16.95 6.63
N SER A 317 6.75 16.71 7.78
CA SER A 317 5.31 16.86 7.95
C SER A 317 4.83 18.30 7.85
N ALA A 318 5.60 19.26 8.38
CA ALA A 318 5.29 20.68 8.24
C ALA A 318 5.35 21.14 6.77
N ALA A 319 6.35 20.67 6.02
CA ALA A 319 6.44 20.93 4.59
C ALA A 319 5.22 20.38 3.84
N ALA A 320 4.85 19.12 4.09
CA ALA A 320 3.68 18.49 3.48
C ALA A 320 2.39 19.24 3.86
N PHE A 321 2.21 19.61 5.13
CA PHE A 321 1.06 20.39 5.59
C PHE A 321 0.92 21.72 4.85
N LEU A 322 2.00 22.49 4.80
CA LEU A 322 2.00 23.81 4.14
C LEU A 322 1.68 23.69 2.66
N LEU A 323 2.30 22.72 1.97
CA LEU A 323 2.07 22.48 0.55
C LEU A 323 0.61 22.11 0.28
N VAL A 324 0.05 21.15 1.01
CA VAL A 324 -1.35 20.74 0.83
C VAL A 324 -2.32 21.91 1.09
N LYS A 325 -2.01 22.78 2.07
CA LYS A 325 -2.77 24.00 2.33
C LYS A 325 -2.62 25.03 1.20
N MET A 326 -1.45 25.20 0.63
CA MET A 326 -1.22 26.09 -0.53
C MET A 326 -2.00 25.63 -1.77
N PHE A 327 -2.22 24.32 -1.93
CA PHE A 327 -3.07 23.77 -2.99
C PHE A 327 -4.58 23.87 -2.70
N GLY A 328 -4.99 24.56 -1.62
CA GLY A 328 -6.39 24.85 -1.31
C GLY A 328 -7.17 23.72 -0.64
N HIS A 329 -6.50 22.65 -0.21
CA HIS A 329 -7.17 21.54 0.48
C HIS A 329 -7.50 21.86 1.94
N SER A 330 -8.44 21.10 2.50
CA SER A 330 -8.90 21.26 3.87
C SER A 330 -7.77 21.02 4.90
N LYS A 331 -7.91 21.58 6.10
CA LYS A 331 -6.98 21.35 7.21
C LYS A 331 -6.90 19.86 7.57
N ARG A 332 -8.03 19.16 7.52
CA ARG A 332 -8.13 17.71 7.76
C ARG A 332 -7.29 16.92 6.76
N THR A 333 -7.43 17.22 5.47
CA THR A 333 -6.62 16.60 4.40
C THR A 333 -5.13 16.87 4.62
N ALA A 334 -4.74 18.11 4.89
CA ALA A 334 -3.36 18.49 5.13
C ALA A 334 -2.74 17.76 6.33
N LEU A 335 -3.46 17.67 7.44
CA LEU A 335 -3.00 16.97 8.64
C LEU A 335 -2.92 15.45 8.43
N THR A 336 -3.89 14.85 7.73
CA THR A 336 -3.87 13.41 7.42
C THR A 336 -2.65 13.05 6.56
N ILE A 337 -2.40 13.80 5.48
CA ILE A 337 -1.23 13.58 4.61
C ILE A 337 0.07 13.78 5.40
N SER A 338 0.16 14.83 6.20
CA SER A 338 1.35 15.10 7.03
C SER A 338 1.65 13.98 8.02
N ALA A 339 0.63 13.46 8.71
CA ALA A 339 0.79 12.34 9.64
C ALA A 339 1.16 11.04 8.92
N SER A 340 0.62 10.81 7.72
CA SER A 340 0.96 9.65 6.89
C SER A 340 2.43 9.66 6.49
N LEU A 341 2.99 10.83 6.18
CA LEU A 341 4.38 11.01 5.75
C LEU A 341 5.37 11.19 6.91
N ALA A 342 4.93 11.26 8.18
CA ALA A 342 5.75 11.53 9.36
C ALA A 342 6.64 10.36 9.81
N GLN A 343 7.13 9.59 8.90
CA GLN A 343 7.99 8.42 9.11
C GLN A 343 8.87 8.19 7.87
N ILE A 344 9.95 7.38 7.98
CA ILE A 344 10.80 6.98 6.85
C ILE A 344 10.78 5.47 6.69
N GLY A 345 11.09 5.01 5.48
CA GLY A 345 10.88 3.63 5.07
C GLY A 345 12.11 2.91 4.53
N GLU A 346 11.84 1.83 3.84
CA GLU A 346 12.79 0.90 3.27
C GLU A 346 13.77 1.53 2.28
N PHE A 347 13.34 2.51 1.49
CA PHE A 347 14.23 3.22 0.57
C PHE A 347 15.35 3.97 1.27
N ALA A 348 15.09 4.48 2.48
CA ALA A 348 16.12 5.11 3.30
C ALA A 348 17.26 4.13 3.63
N PHE A 349 16.93 2.88 3.92
CA PHE A 349 17.93 1.84 4.24
C PHE A 349 18.74 1.42 3.01
N ILE A 350 18.06 1.26 1.87
CA ILE A 350 18.70 0.92 0.59
C ILE A 350 19.67 2.04 0.19
N LEU A 351 19.21 3.29 0.28
CA LEU A 351 20.01 4.46 -0.07
C LEU A 351 21.20 4.65 0.89
N ALA A 352 20.98 4.44 2.19
CA ALA A 352 22.05 4.48 3.19
C ALA A 352 23.12 3.40 2.92
N GLY A 353 22.70 2.17 2.60
CA GLY A 353 23.59 1.08 2.24
C GLY A 353 24.42 1.38 0.99
N LEU A 354 23.76 1.90 -0.06
CA LEU A 354 24.43 2.33 -1.28
C LEU A 354 25.40 3.49 -1.03
N GLY A 355 24.98 4.48 -0.21
CA GLY A 355 25.84 5.61 0.16
C GLY A 355 27.12 5.18 0.88
N ILE A 356 27.06 4.18 1.75
CA ILE A 356 28.23 3.58 2.40
C ILE A 356 29.10 2.85 1.37
N ALA A 357 28.49 2.01 0.54
CA ALA A 357 29.21 1.25 -0.48
C ALA A 357 30.00 2.14 -1.46
N LEU A 358 29.46 3.36 -1.72
CA LEU A 358 30.11 4.37 -2.55
C LEU A 358 31.06 5.30 -1.77
N GLY A 359 31.21 5.13 -0.45
CA GLY A 359 32.02 6.04 0.37
C GLY A 359 31.43 7.43 0.57
N MET A 360 30.15 7.64 0.24
CA MET A 360 29.44 8.92 0.30
C MET A 360 28.72 9.13 1.64
N MET A 361 28.66 8.12 2.50
CA MET A 361 28.05 8.21 3.83
C MET A 361 28.80 7.32 4.82
N SER A 362 28.92 7.77 6.07
CA SER A 362 29.55 6.99 7.14
C SER A 362 28.57 6.00 7.77
N GLU A 363 29.11 4.99 8.47
CA GLU A 363 28.29 4.08 9.31
C GLU A 363 27.51 4.83 10.39
N HIS A 364 28.09 5.90 10.91
CA HIS A 364 27.43 6.81 11.86
C HIS A 364 26.14 7.41 11.25
N GLY A 365 26.20 7.90 10.00
CA GLY A 365 25.04 8.41 9.27
C GLY A 365 23.96 7.35 9.09
N ARG A 366 24.36 6.12 8.72
CA ARG A 366 23.43 4.99 8.63
C ARG A 366 22.73 4.70 9.96
N ASN A 367 23.48 4.68 11.06
CA ASN A 367 22.91 4.41 12.37
C ASN A 367 21.90 5.49 12.80
N LEU A 368 22.11 6.76 12.46
CA LEU A 368 21.12 7.84 12.68
C LEU A 368 19.87 7.64 11.81
N VAL A 369 20.02 7.26 10.54
CA VAL A 369 18.88 6.93 9.67
C VAL A 369 18.07 5.77 10.24
N LEU A 370 18.73 4.69 10.67
CA LEU A 370 18.08 3.52 11.26
C LEU A 370 17.35 3.86 12.57
N ALA A 371 18.00 4.61 13.46
CA ALA A 371 17.37 5.08 14.70
C ALA A 371 16.13 5.95 14.40
N GLY A 372 16.27 6.90 13.49
CA GLY A 372 15.16 7.76 13.04
C GLY A 372 14.00 6.97 12.45
N ALA A 373 14.29 5.96 11.64
CA ALA A 373 13.29 5.10 11.03
C ALA A 373 12.51 4.28 12.09
N ILE A 374 13.23 3.55 12.94
CA ILE A 374 12.61 2.73 14.00
C ILE A 374 11.71 3.60 14.88
N LEU A 375 12.23 4.72 15.36
CA LEU A 375 11.48 5.61 16.25
C LEU A 375 10.30 6.27 15.54
N SER A 376 10.45 6.72 14.29
CA SER A 376 9.35 7.36 13.54
C SER A 376 8.23 6.37 13.19
N ILE A 377 8.56 5.13 12.85
CA ILE A 377 7.58 4.06 12.61
C ILE A 377 6.82 3.73 13.91
N MET A 378 7.53 3.65 15.05
CA MET A 378 6.89 3.43 16.36
C MET A 378 5.95 4.56 16.76
N LEU A 379 6.31 5.81 16.46
CA LEU A 379 5.52 6.98 16.80
C LEU A 379 4.31 7.20 15.88
N ASN A 380 4.32 6.66 14.67
CA ASN A 380 3.30 6.93 13.65
C ASN A 380 1.87 6.60 14.11
N PRO A 381 1.55 5.43 14.73
CA PRO A 381 0.22 5.16 15.27
C PRO A 381 -0.23 6.16 16.35
N LEU A 382 0.71 6.61 17.19
CA LEU A 382 0.44 7.62 18.22
C LEU A 382 0.11 8.97 17.58
N LEU A 383 0.85 9.37 16.55
CA LEU A 383 0.58 10.61 15.80
C LEU A 383 -0.82 10.62 15.19
N PHE A 384 -1.24 9.50 14.60
CA PHE A 384 -2.60 9.38 14.08
C PHE A 384 -3.66 9.43 15.18
N THR A 385 -3.44 8.77 16.33
CA THR A 385 -4.35 8.82 17.47
C THR A 385 -4.51 10.24 18.02
N LEU A 386 -3.39 10.99 18.11
CA LEU A 386 -3.41 12.39 18.53
C LEU A 386 -4.13 13.27 17.50
N LEU A 387 -3.89 13.01 16.22
CA LEU A 387 -4.56 13.69 15.11
C LEU A 387 -6.08 13.50 15.18
N GLU A 388 -6.55 12.26 15.33
CA GLU A 388 -7.97 11.94 15.43
C GLU A 388 -8.63 12.64 16.63
N ARG A 389 -7.97 12.61 17.80
CA ARG A 389 -8.46 13.34 18.97
C ARG A 389 -8.50 14.85 18.76
N TYR A 390 -7.53 15.40 18.04
CA TYR A 390 -7.50 16.83 17.72
C TYR A 390 -8.63 17.19 16.75
N LEU A 391 -8.82 16.39 15.68
CA LEU A 391 -9.88 16.60 14.70
C LEU A 391 -11.27 16.47 15.35
N ALA A 392 -11.50 15.43 16.15
CA ALA A 392 -12.77 15.23 16.86
C ALA A 392 -13.13 16.42 17.79
N LYS A 393 -12.14 17.10 18.40
CA LYS A 393 -12.38 18.32 19.19
C LYS A 393 -12.69 19.54 18.35
N THR A 394 -12.19 19.59 17.11
CA THR A 394 -12.35 20.78 16.23
C THR A 394 -13.61 20.66 15.38
N GLU A 395 -14.02 19.44 15.03
CA GLU A 395 -15.22 19.14 14.25
C GLU A 395 -16.52 19.48 14.99
N THR A 396 -16.51 19.53 16.32
CA THR A 396 -17.72 19.77 17.12
C THR A 396 -18.31 21.18 16.97
N ILE A 397 -17.61 22.14 16.39
CA ILE A 397 -18.08 23.54 16.30
C ILE A 397 -18.27 24.01 14.83
N GLU A 398 -17.36 23.68 13.92
CA GLU A 398 -17.43 24.17 12.53
C GLU A 398 -18.18 23.23 11.58
N GLU A 399 -18.13 21.92 11.82
CA GLU A 399 -18.86 20.94 10.99
C GLU A 399 -20.34 20.86 11.36
N GLN A 400 -20.71 21.02 12.62
CA GLN A 400 -22.13 21.12 13.00
C GLN A 400 -22.84 22.30 12.31
N ILE A 401 -22.17 23.44 12.19
CA ILE A 401 -22.74 24.63 11.51
C ILE A 401 -22.76 24.42 9.99
N LEU A 402 -21.78 23.72 9.42
CA LEU A 402 -21.72 23.48 7.97
C LEU A 402 -22.52 22.24 7.56
N GLU A 403 -22.61 21.22 8.41
CA GLU A 403 -23.47 20.05 8.21
C GLU A 403 -24.93 20.41 8.35
N GLU A 404 -25.35 21.24 9.33
CA GLU A 404 -26.70 21.73 9.42
C GLU A 404 -27.14 22.55 8.18
N ALA A 405 -26.23 23.36 7.62
CA ALA A 405 -26.54 24.14 6.41
C ALA A 405 -26.53 23.31 5.11
N VAL A 406 -25.77 22.22 5.07
CA VAL A 406 -25.68 21.29 3.92
C VAL A 406 -26.71 20.16 4.04
N GLU A 407 -27.14 19.81 5.24
CA GLU A 407 -28.19 18.81 5.50
C GLU A 407 -29.58 19.32 5.13
N GLU A 408 -29.90 20.64 5.29
CA GLU A 408 -31.17 21.19 4.83
C GLU A 408 -31.38 21.09 3.31
N GLU A 409 -30.33 21.10 2.51
CA GLU A 409 -30.41 21.04 1.04
C GLU A 409 -30.35 19.59 0.48
N LYS A 410 -30.01 18.58 1.29
CA LYS A 410 -29.71 17.20 0.84
C LYS A 410 -30.52 16.09 1.53
N GLN A 411 -31.51 16.44 2.34
CA GLN A 411 -32.36 15.43 3.00
C GLN A 411 -33.27 14.72 1.97
N ILE A 412 -33.33 13.40 2.15
CA ILE A 412 -34.34 12.61 1.44
C ILE A 412 -35.70 13.12 1.83
N PRO A 413 -36.59 13.43 0.86
CA PRO A 413 -37.90 14.02 1.17
C PRO A 413 -38.64 13.24 2.26
N VAL A 414 -39.22 13.95 3.22
CA VAL A 414 -39.91 13.37 4.38
C VAL A 414 -41.10 12.48 3.96
N ASP A 415 -41.68 12.74 2.80
CA ASP A 415 -42.76 12.00 2.17
C ASP A 415 -42.32 10.73 1.42
N MET A 416 -41.01 10.49 1.30
CA MET A 416 -40.46 9.32 0.60
C MET A 416 -40.57 8.07 1.47
N CYS A 417 -41.60 7.26 1.25
CA CYS A 417 -41.84 5.99 1.90
C CYS A 417 -42.02 4.84 0.90
N ASN A 418 -41.98 3.58 1.36
CA ASN A 418 -42.08 2.40 0.51
C ASN A 418 -40.94 2.26 -0.53
N HIS A 419 -39.79 2.89 -0.30
CA HIS A 419 -38.62 2.80 -1.16
C HIS A 419 -37.78 1.56 -0.89
N ALA A 420 -36.97 1.20 -1.87
CA ALA A 420 -35.88 0.23 -1.70
C ALA A 420 -34.62 0.96 -1.22
N LEU A 421 -34.05 0.52 -0.12
CA LEU A 421 -32.79 1.01 0.41
C LEU A 421 -31.65 0.07 -0.04
N VAL A 422 -30.77 0.53 -0.92
CA VAL A 422 -29.66 -0.24 -1.45
C VAL A 422 -28.35 0.20 -0.80
N VAL A 423 -27.64 -0.72 -0.17
CA VAL A 423 -26.34 -0.50 0.45
C VAL A 423 -25.24 -1.01 -0.49
N GLY A 424 -24.40 -0.07 -0.95
CA GLY A 424 -23.36 -0.30 -1.95
C GLY A 424 -23.90 -0.21 -3.38
N TYR A 425 -23.28 0.65 -4.23
CA TYR A 425 -23.70 0.81 -5.62
C TYR A 425 -22.57 0.44 -6.60
N GLY A 426 -21.96 -0.72 -6.31
CA GLY A 426 -20.97 -1.36 -7.19
C GLY A 426 -21.65 -2.11 -8.34
N ARG A 427 -20.98 -3.13 -8.90
CA ARG A 427 -21.47 -3.92 -10.05
C ARG A 427 -22.85 -4.54 -9.83
N VAL A 428 -23.11 -5.09 -8.65
CA VAL A 428 -24.41 -5.71 -8.31
C VAL A 428 -25.45 -4.65 -7.99
N GLY A 429 -25.09 -3.67 -7.15
CA GLY A 429 -26.02 -2.60 -6.74
C GLY A 429 -26.50 -1.74 -7.91
N SER A 430 -25.64 -1.45 -8.89
CA SER A 430 -26.02 -0.66 -10.08
C SER A 430 -26.98 -1.43 -11.01
N LEU A 431 -26.75 -2.73 -11.20
CA LEU A 431 -27.68 -3.56 -11.97
C LEU A 431 -29.05 -3.67 -11.28
N LEU A 432 -29.05 -3.86 -9.95
CA LEU A 432 -30.27 -3.95 -9.16
C LEU A 432 -31.01 -2.60 -9.16
N GLY A 433 -30.30 -1.50 -8.94
CA GLY A 433 -30.88 -0.16 -8.94
C GLY A 433 -31.49 0.22 -10.28
N GLY A 434 -30.86 -0.14 -11.40
CA GLY A 434 -31.41 0.04 -12.74
C GLY A 434 -32.73 -0.69 -12.92
N LYS A 435 -32.82 -1.96 -12.50
CA LYS A 435 -34.06 -2.75 -12.56
C LYS A 435 -35.17 -2.22 -11.65
N LEU A 436 -34.82 -1.73 -10.46
CA LEU A 436 -35.78 -1.08 -9.55
C LEU A 436 -36.33 0.21 -10.16
N ALA A 437 -35.49 1.02 -10.81
CA ALA A 437 -35.89 2.23 -11.50
C ALA A 437 -36.81 1.93 -12.70
N GLU A 438 -36.49 0.92 -13.52
CA GLU A 438 -37.35 0.44 -14.61
C GLU A 438 -38.73 -0.02 -14.11
N ALA A 439 -38.76 -0.64 -12.92
CA ALA A 439 -40.00 -1.05 -12.26
C ALA A 439 -40.77 0.08 -11.57
N GLY A 440 -40.27 1.31 -11.59
CA GLY A 440 -40.90 2.48 -10.94
C GLY A 440 -40.82 2.43 -9.41
N ILE A 441 -39.94 1.66 -8.83
CA ILE A 441 -39.75 1.54 -7.39
C ILE A 441 -38.84 2.68 -6.92
N PRO A 442 -39.28 3.54 -5.97
CA PRO A 442 -38.41 4.56 -5.41
C PRO A 442 -37.16 3.98 -4.79
N LEU A 443 -36.00 4.58 -5.05
CA LEU A 443 -34.68 4.07 -4.66
C LEU A 443 -33.94 5.10 -3.81
N VAL A 444 -33.37 4.65 -2.71
CA VAL A 444 -32.37 5.36 -1.93
C VAL A 444 -31.11 4.49 -1.85
N VAL A 445 -29.96 5.10 -2.09
CA VAL A 445 -28.66 4.42 -2.08
C VAL A 445 -27.83 4.92 -0.90
N ILE A 446 -27.22 4.01 -0.14
CA ILE A 446 -26.12 4.31 0.79
C ILE A 446 -24.82 3.87 0.14
N GLU A 447 -23.87 4.79 -0.01
CA GLU A 447 -22.56 4.51 -0.64
C GLU A 447 -21.44 5.24 0.12
N ASN A 448 -20.31 4.56 0.33
CA ASN A 448 -19.16 5.11 1.04
C ASN A 448 -18.26 5.98 0.16
N SER A 449 -18.32 5.80 -1.15
CA SER A 449 -17.47 6.50 -2.11
C SER A 449 -18.08 7.84 -2.52
N ARG A 450 -17.49 8.96 -2.07
CA ARG A 450 -17.95 10.31 -2.41
C ARG A 450 -18.04 10.56 -3.93
N PRO A 451 -17.04 10.18 -4.77
CA PRO A 451 -17.17 10.36 -6.21
C PRO A 451 -18.35 9.60 -6.82
N ARG A 452 -18.67 8.41 -6.27
CA ARG A 452 -19.82 7.62 -6.69
C ARG A 452 -21.13 8.27 -6.27
N VAL A 453 -21.19 8.80 -5.06
CA VAL A 453 -22.37 9.54 -4.56
C VAL A 453 -22.64 10.76 -5.42
N GLU A 454 -21.62 11.54 -5.78
CA GLU A 454 -21.76 12.72 -6.65
C GLU A 454 -22.29 12.33 -8.04
N ALA A 455 -21.70 11.30 -8.66
CA ALA A 455 -22.16 10.78 -9.95
C ALA A 455 -23.60 10.24 -9.92
N LEU A 456 -24.03 9.63 -8.83
CA LEU A 456 -25.41 9.14 -8.65
C LEU A 456 -26.41 10.28 -8.48
N ARG A 457 -26.03 11.33 -7.75
CA ARG A 457 -26.84 12.53 -7.58
C ARG A 457 -27.03 13.29 -8.90
N GLU A 458 -25.99 13.37 -9.73
CA GLU A 458 -26.10 13.93 -11.09
C GLU A 458 -27.10 13.14 -11.97
N GLN A 459 -27.23 11.83 -11.72
CA GLN A 459 -28.24 10.98 -12.38
C GLN A 459 -29.64 11.09 -11.74
N GLY A 460 -29.82 11.92 -10.72
CA GLY A 460 -31.08 12.10 -10.01
C GLY A 460 -31.40 10.99 -8.99
N ILE A 461 -30.45 10.11 -8.68
CA ILE A 461 -30.64 9.04 -7.69
C ILE A 461 -30.43 9.61 -6.29
N LYS A 462 -31.40 9.39 -5.40
CA LYS A 462 -31.31 9.80 -4.00
C LYS A 462 -30.24 9.00 -3.29
N THR A 463 -29.23 9.68 -2.75
CA THR A 463 -28.03 9.01 -2.22
C THR A 463 -27.58 9.62 -0.91
N VAL A 464 -27.29 8.76 0.07
CA VAL A 464 -26.69 9.10 1.36
C VAL A 464 -25.23 8.67 1.34
N LEU A 465 -24.32 9.58 1.66
CA LEU A 465 -22.90 9.28 1.81
C LEU A 465 -22.65 8.77 3.23
N GLY A 466 -22.10 7.58 3.37
CA GLY A 466 -21.67 7.04 4.66
C GLY A 466 -21.66 5.52 4.73
N ASN A 467 -21.25 5.00 5.88
CA ASN A 467 -21.30 3.57 6.18
C ASN A 467 -22.65 3.20 6.78
N ALA A 468 -23.36 2.26 6.14
CA ALA A 468 -24.65 1.77 6.59
C ALA A 468 -24.64 1.04 7.95
N ALA A 469 -23.48 0.64 8.46
CA ALA A 469 -23.34 0.12 9.81
C ALA A 469 -23.57 1.22 10.88
N ASN A 470 -23.42 2.51 10.50
CA ASN A 470 -23.74 3.64 11.38
C ASN A 470 -25.26 3.84 11.43
N PRO A 471 -25.89 3.80 12.62
CA PRO A 471 -27.32 4.04 12.79
C PRO A 471 -27.81 5.38 12.27
N GLU A 472 -27.02 6.44 12.34
CA GLU A 472 -27.38 7.78 11.85
C GLU A 472 -27.51 7.81 10.32
N VAL A 473 -26.61 7.14 9.61
CA VAL A 473 -26.65 7.01 8.14
C VAL A 473 -27.91 6.27 7.68
N MET A 474 -28.33 5.27 8.44
CA MET A 474 -29.57 4.52 8.20
C MET A 474 -30.82 5.40 8.45
N ASP A 475 -30.77 6.30 9.43
CA ASP A 475 -31.86 7.25 9.70
C ASP A 475 -31.96 8.29 8.58
N LEU A 476 -30.84 8.84 8.13
CA LEU A 476 -30.79 9.75 6.96
C LEU A 476 -31.33 9.08 5.70
N ALA A 477 -31.13 7.78 5.54
CA ALA A 477 -31.67 7.00 4.42
C ALA A 477 -33.12 6.56 4.60
N ARG A 478 -33.79 6.98 5.67
CA ARG A 478 -35.18 6.69 5.99
C ARG A 478 -35.51 5.21 6.08
N LEU A 479 -34.66 4.46 6.84
CA LEU A 479 -34.89 3.04 7.12
C LEU A 479 -36.28 2.79 7.75
N ASP A 480 -36.78 3.75 8.53
CA ASP A 480 -38.11 3.72 9.17
C ASP A 480 -39.27 3.52 8.20
N CYS A 481 -39.14 4.05 6.98
CA CYS A 481 -40.13 3.99 5.91
C CYS A 481 -39.77 3.03 4.76
N ALA A 482 -38.53 2.51 4.71
CA ALA A 482 -38.09 1.66 3.60
C ALA A 482 -38.87 0.34 3.57
N ARG A 483 -39.22 -0.17 2.41
CA ARG A 483 -39.90 -1.46 2.25
C ARG A 483 -38.88 -2.61 2.25
N TRP A 484 -37.76 -2.41 1.55
CA TRP A 484 -36.69 -3.39 1.43
C TRP A 484 -35.36 -2.79 1.82
N LEU A 485 -34.49 -3.59 2.47
CA LEU A 485 -33.08 -3.34 2.66
C LEU A 485 -32.29 -4.35 1.83
N LEU A 486 -31.54 -3.86 0.85
CA LEU A 486 -30.81 -4.66 -0.13
C LEU A 486 -29.32 -4.44 0.04
N LEU A 487 -28.62 -5.43 0.60
CA LEU A 487 -27.18 -5.36 0.88
C LEU A 487 -26.40 -5.98 -0.26
N THR A 488 -25.70 -5.13 -1.03
CA THR A 488 -24.92 -5.57 -2.21
C THR A 488 -23.40 -5.43 -2.02
N ILE A 489 -22.96 -5.09 -0.79
CA ILE A 489 -21.56 -4.99 -0.42
C ILE A 489 -20.87 -6.36 -0.45
N PRO A 490 -19.55 -6.42 -0.72
CA PRO A 490 -18.83 -7.69 -0.85
C PRO A 490 -18.46 -8.33 0.49
N ASN A 491 -18.46 -7.59 1.59
CA ASN A 491 -18.05 -8.07 2.91
C ASN A 491 -19.26 -8.61 3.69
N GLY A 492 -19.33 -9.94 3.84
CA GLY A 492 -20.42 -10.63 4.53
C GLY A 492 -20.48 -10.32 6.03
N TYR A 493 -19.35 -10.09 6.68
CA TYR A 493 -19.32 -9.72 8.10
C TYR A 493 -19.88 -8.32 8.33
N GLU A 494 -19.51 -7.34 7.50
CA GLU A 494 -20.08 -6.00 7.54
C GLU A 494 -21.58 -6.04 7.22
N ALA A 495 -22.00 -6.83 6.23
CA ALA A 495 -23.41 -7.02 5.92
C ALA A 495 -24.19 -7.57 7.14
N GLY A 496 -23.62 -8.52 7.89
CA GLY A 496 -24.23 -9.04 9.11
C GLY A 496 -24.42 -7.98 10.20
N GLU A 497 -23.46 -7.11 10.42
CA GLU A 497 -23.59 -6.00 11.38
C GLU A 497 -24.68 -5.00 10.95
N ILE A 498 -24.76 -4.70 9.66
CA ILE A 498 -25.82 -3.84 9.10
C ILE A 498 -27.19 -4.49 9.29
N VAL A 499 -27.32 -5.82 9.04
CA VAL A 499 -28.57 -6.56 9.27
C VAL A 499 -29.00 -6.47 10.72
N ALA A 500 -28.08 -6.73 11.68
CA ALA A 500 -28.38 -6.66 13.11
C ALA A 500 -28.84 -5.26 13.53
N SER A 501 -28.16 -4.21 13.08
CA SER A 501 -28.53 -2.82 13.35
C SER A 501 -29.89 -2.46 12.75
N ALA A 502 -30.14 -2.83 11.50
CA ALA A 502 -31.43 -2.58 10.83
C ALA A 502 -32.58 -3.32 11.50
N ARG A 503 -32.36 -4.57 11.91
CA ARG A 503 -33.37 -5.40 12.59
C ARG A 503 -33.72 -4.86 13.97
N ALA A 504 -32.73 -4.32 14.69
CA ALA A 504 -32.95 -3.68 15.99
C ALA A 504 -33.85 -2.40 15.86
N LYS A 505 -33.69 -1.63 14.79
CA LYS A 505 -34.49 -0.42 14.53
C LYS A 505 -35.86 -0.72 13.92
N ARG A 506 -35.91 -1.68 12.99
CA ARG A 506 -37.13 -2.04 12.26
C ARG A 506 -37.28 -3.57 12.19
N PRO A 507 -37.92 -4.21 13.17
CA PRO A 507 -38.01 -5.68 13.25
C PRO A 507 -38.64 -6.37 12.04
N ASN A 508 -39.52 -5.69 11.30
CA ASN A 508 -40.30 -6.27 10.20
C ASN A 508 -39.83 -5.87 8.81
N ILE A 509 -38.66 -5.21 8.66
CA ILE A 509 -38.16 -4.85 7.34
C ILE A 509 -37.71 -6.12 6.58
N GLU A 510 -38.00 -6.19 5.29
CA GLU A 510 -37.52 -7.26 4.44
C GLU A 510 -36.06 -6.99 4.03
N ILE A 511 -35.15 -7.87 4.46
CA ILE A 511 -33.72 -7.75 4.27
C ILE A 511 -33.24 -8.85 3.33
N ILE A 512 -32.65 -8.44 2.20
CA ILE A 512 -32.01 -9.32 1.24
C ILE A 512 -30.53 -8.97 1.21
N ALA A 513 -29.66 -9.94 1.46
CA ALA A 513 -28.23 -9.71 1.51
C ALA A 513 -27.47 -10.63 0.55
N ARG A 514 -26.36 -10.14 0.05
CA ARG A 514 -25.40 -10.93 -0.72
C ARG A 514 -24.42 -11.63 0.20
N ALA A 515 -24.06 -12.88 -0.14
CA ALA A 515 -22.98 -13.63 0.47
C ALA A 515 -22.05 -14.22 -0.59
N HIS A 516 -20.80 -14.49 -0.25
CA HIS A 516 -19.82 -15.13 -1.12
C HIS A 516 -19.48 -16.55 -0.66
N TYR A 517 -19.53 -16.82 0.65
CA TYR A 517 -19.14 -18.09 1.26
C TYR A 517 -20.24 -18.65 2.14
N ASP A 518 -20.24 -19.98 2.34
CA ASP A 518 -21.26 -20.65 3.16
C ASP A 518 -21.25 -20.25 4.64
N ASP A 519 -20.09 -19.90 5.19
CA ASP A 519 -19.94 -19.37 6.53
C ASP A 519 -20.55 -17.97 6.68
N GLU A 520 -20.44 -17.11 5.66
CA GLU A 520 -21.13 -15.82 5.63
C GLU A 520 -22.65 -16.00 5.58
N VAL A 521 -23.14 -17.00 4.84
CA VAL A 521 -24.59 -17.31 4.78
C VAL A 521 -25.13 -17.60 6.17
N ALA A 522 -24.46 -18.49 6.94
CA ALA A 522 -24.86 -18.79 8.31
C ALA A 522 -24.83 -17.54 9.19
N TYR A 523 -23.73 -16.77 9.13
CA TYR A 523 -23.51 -15.57 9.93
C TYR A 523 -24.57 -14.48 9.72
N ILE A 524 -24.93 -14.21 8.46
CA ILE A 524 -25.90 -13.16 8.10
C ILE A 524 -27.33 -13.62 8.41
N THR A 525 -27.64 -14.93 8.23
CA THR A 525 -28.94 -15.52 8.58
C THR A 525 -29.22 -15.40 10.07
N ASP A 526 -28.24 -15.76 10.91
CA ASP A 526 -28.37 -15.69 12.38
C ASP A 526 -28.64 -14.26 12.88
N ARG A 527 -28.24 -13.24 12.11
CA ARG A 527 -28.51 -11.82 12.40
C ARG A 527 -29.86 -11.33 11.92
N GLY A 528 -30.62 -12.15 11.22
CA GLY A 528 -32.00 -11.89 10.87
C GLY A 528 -32.23 -11.38 9.44
N ALA A 529 -31.38 -11.69 8.47
CA ALA A 529 -31.71 -11.50 7.06
C ALA A 529 -32.83 -12.44 6.64
N ASN A 530 -33.73 -11.96 5.76
CA ASN A 530 -34.86 -12.76 5.27
C ASN A 530 -34.43 -13.68 4.13
N GLN A 531 -33.58 -13.15 3.23
CA GLN A 531 -33.09 -13.91 2.08
C GLN A 531 -31.62 -13.59 1.84
N LEU A 532 -30.90 -14.63 1.37
CA LEU A 532 -29.51 -14.52 1.01
C LEU A 532 -29.29 -14.98 -0.43
N VAL A 533 -28.53 -14.19 -1.17
CA VAL A 533 -28.18 -14.47 -2.56
C VAL A 533 -26.68 -14.73 -2.61
N MET A 534 -26.33 -15.98 -2.90
CA MET A 534 -24.94 -16.40 -3.10
C MET A 534 -24.65 -16.45 -4.60
N GLY A 535 -23.70 -15.63 -5.05
CA GLY A 535 -23.42 -15.44 -6.48
C GLY A 535 -23.10 -16.74 -7.20
N GLU A 536 -22.30 -17.61 -6.59
CA GLU A 536 -21.90 -18.91 -7.12
C GLU A 536 -23.09 -19.86 -7.32
N ARG A 537 -24.02 -19.88 -6.38
CA ARG A 537 -25.25 -20.70 -6.48
C ARG A 537 -26.18 -20.17 -7.57
N GLU A 538 -26.34 -18.84 -7.65
CA GLU A 538 -27.18 -18.24 -8.69
C GLU A 538 -26.60 -18.40 -10.10
N ILE A 539 -25.28 -18.35 -10.24
CA ILE A 539 -24.60 -18.65 -11.50
C ILE A 539 -24.84 -20.12 -11.88
N ALA A 540 -24.68 -21.06 -10.92
CA ALA A 540 -24.93 -22.48 -11.17
C ALA A 540 -26.39 -22.72 -11.56
N ASN A 541 -27.36 -22.13 -10.84
CA ASN A 541 -28.78 -22.23 -11.15
C ASN A 541 -29.10 -21.66 -12.54
N SER A 542 -28.51 -20.53 -12.90
CA SER A 542 -28.68 -19.94 -14.23
C SER A 542 -28.12 -20.82 -15.33
N MET A 543 -26.97 -21.46 -15.11
CA MET A 543 -26.39 -22.43 -16.06
C MET A 543 -27.28 -23.67 -16.20
N LEU A 544 -27.82 -24.19 -15.10
CA LEU A 544 -28.73 -25.33 -15.14
C LEU A 544 -30.03 -25.00 -15.88
N ASN A 545 -30.58 -23.80 -15.68
CA ASN A 545 -31.77 -23.33 -16.40
C ASN A 545 -31.52 -23.20 -17.92
N ILE A 546 -30.32 -22.76 -18.34
CA ILE A 546 -29.94 -22.69 -19.77
C ILE A 546 -29.85 -24.09 -20.37
N LEU A 547 -29.40 -25.09 -19.62
CA LEU A 547 -29.32 -26.49 -20.07
C LEU A 547 -30.68 -27.14 -20.19
N GLN A 548 -31.76 -26.52 -19.71
CA GLN A 548 -33.14 -27.03 -19.76
C GLN A 548 -33.27 -28.48 -19.26
N LEU A 549 -32.50 -28.82 -18.22
CA LEU A 549 -32.42 -30.19 -17.67
C LEU A 549 -33.79 -30.76 -17.25
N ASP A 550 -34.76 -29.89 -16.92
CA ASP A 550 -36.12 -30.30 -16.56
C ASP A 550 -36.94 -30.74 -17.79
N THR A 551 -36.47 -30.47 -19.02
CA THR A 551 -37.14 -30.87 -20.26
C THR A 551 -36.49 -32.05 -20.93
N LEU A 552 -35.34 -32.55 -20.42
CA LEU A 552 -34.65 -33.72 -20.93
C LEU A 552 -35.37 -35.00 -20.54
N SER A 553 -35.55 -35.92 -21.50
CA SER A 553 -36.05 -37.28 -21.23
C SER A 553 -35.07 -38.06 -20.35
N GLU A 554 -35.55 -39.11 -19.65
CA GLU A 554 -34.69 -39.96 -18.83
C GLU A 554 -33.55 -40.62 -19.60
N GLU A 555 -33.75 -40.92 -20.92
CA GLU A 555 -32.74 -41.48 -21.80
C GLU A 555 -31.64 -40.47 -22.11
N GLU A 556 -31.97 -39.19 -22.32
CA GLU A 556 -30.99 -38.11 -22.56
C GLU A 556 -30.19 -37.79 -21.28
N LYS A 557 -30.79 -37.94 -20.10
CA LYS A 557 -30.10 -37.77 -18.78
C LYS A 557 -29.08 -38.87 -18.51
N MET A 558 -29.24 -40.07 -19.10
CA MET A 558 -28.33 -41.20 -18.94
C MET A 558 -27.21 -41.25 -19.99
N GLY A 559 -27.04 -40.22 -20.82
CA GLY A 559 -25.93 -40.13 -21.76
C GLY A 559 -25.96 -41.14 -22.92
N GLY A 560 -27.14 -41.60 -23.28
CA GLY A 560 -27.33 -42.42 -24.48
C GLY A 560 -26.92 -41.64 -25.74
N CYS A 561 -25.84 -42.06 -26.40
CA CYS A 561 -25.46 -41.53 -27.70
C CYS A 561 -26.59 -41.87 -28.66
N PRO A 562 -27.19 -40.91 -29.38
CA PRO A 562 -28.12 -41.24 -30.45
C PRO A 562 -27.38 -42.04 -31.54
N ILE A 563 -27.83 -43.25 -31.81
CA ILE A 563 -27.35 -44.14 -32.87
C ILE A 563 -27.67 -43.52 -34.24
#